data_98e23d6a3701d5f740a63cac0e403c40
#
_entry.id   98e23d6a3701d5f740a63cac0e403c40
#
_cell.length_a   1.000
_cell.length_b   1.000
_cell.length_c   1.000
_cell.angle_alpha   90.00
_cell.angle_beta   90.00
_cell.angle_gamma   90.00
#
_symmetry.space_group_name_H-M   'P 1'
#
loop_
_entity.id
_entity.type
_entity.pdbx_description
1 polymer ?
#
loop_
_entity_poly.entity_id
_entity_poly.type
_entity_poly.pdbx_seq_one_letter_code
_entity_poly.pdbx_strand_id
1 'polypeptide(L)'
;RRQRQMCIRDRAETAPDQMLIDFLRGLGYKSMKRGCDTGNCGLCTVWMDEKPVLSCSVPAARAAGHKITTLEGVQEEAAEFSDYLANEGADQCGYCSPGLIMNVLALKREIPNPTMEQIKEYLSGNLCRCTGYQGQYRALAKYFGVEE
;
A
#
# COMPACT_ATOMS: atom_id res chain seq x y z
N ARG A 1 -9.56 21.89 4.51
CA ARG A 1 -8.71 21.67 5.69
C ARG A 1 -7.63 20.67 5.31
N ARG A 2 -6.41 21.14 5.05
CA ARG A 2 -5.24 20.28 4.91
C ARG A 2 -4.99 19.62 6.27
N GLN A 3 -5.27 18.33 6.37
CA GLN A 3 -4.73 17.53 7.47
C GLN A 3 -3.24 17.31 7.17
N ARG A 4 -2.40 18.14 7.78
CA ARG A 4 -0.97 17.83 7.89
C ARG A 4 -0.87 16.56 8.71
N GLN A 5 -0.40 15.48 8.11
CA GLN A 5 0.11 14.36 8.89
C GLN A 5 1.36 14.84 9.62
N MET A 6 1.14 15.20 10.85
CA MET A 6 2.24 15.22 11.81
C MET A 6 2.60 13.77 12.12
N CYS A 7 3.88 13.49 12.26
CA CYS A 7 4.35 12.26 12.90
C CYS A 7 3.74 12.17 14.29
N ILE A 8 2.59 11.54 14.42
CA ILE A 8 1.89 11.39 15.67
C ILE A 8 2.62 10.28 16.42
N ARG A 9 3.36 10.64 17.46
CA ARG A 9 3.85 9.69 18.45
C ARG A 9 2.74 9.47 19.45
N ASP A 10 1.76 8.65 19.09
CA ASP A 10 0.69 8.28 19.99
C ASP A 10 1.09 7.08 20.84
N ARG A 11 0.79 7.16 22.13
CA ARG A 11 0.75 6.01 23.00
C ARG A 11 -0.67 5.48 22.95
N ALA A 12 -0.84 4.30 22.36
CA ALA A 12 -2.11 3.61 22.34
C ALA A 12 -1.92 2.20 22.91
N GLU A 13 -2.91 1.75 23.66
CA GLU A 13 -2.92 0.40 24.21
C GLU A 13 -3.49 -0.55 23.18
N THR A 14 -2.90 -1.73 23.09
CA THR A 14 -3.35 -2.81 22.19
C THR A 14 -3.46 -4.11 22.96
N ALA A 15 -4.43 -4.94 22.59
CA ALA A 15 -4.48 -6.31 23.10
C ALA A 15 -3.29 -7.13 22.52
N PRO A 16 -2.77 -8.10 23.26
CA PRO A 16 -1.59 -8.88 22.83
C PRO A 16 -1.77 -9.62 21.50
N ASP A 17 -3.01 -10.00 21.19
CA ASP A 17 -3.42 -10.76 20.01
C ASP A 17 -3.99 -9.89 18.88
N GLN A 18 -4.08 -8.57 19.09
CA GLN A 18 -4.62 -7.66 18.10
C GLN A 18 -3.68 -7.51 16.90
N MET A 19 -4.20 -7.68 15.68
CA MET A 19 -3.42 -7.44 14.47
C MET A 19 -3.28 -5.95 14.15
N LEU A 20 -2.17 -5.59 13.52
CA LEU A 20 -1.85 -4.19 13.21
C LEU A 20 -2.93 -3.52 12.35
N ILE A 21 -3.54 -4.25 11.41
CA ILE A 21 -4.65 -3.72 10.60
C ILE A 21 -5.84 -3.29 11.46
N ASP A 22 -6.24 -4.12 12.43
CA ASP A 22 -7.41 -3.84 13.27
C ASP A 22 -7.13 -2.69 14.23
N PHE A 23 -5.91 -2.64 14.75
CA PHE A 23 -5.43 -1.55 15.60
C PHE A 23 -5.44 -0.21 14.84
N LEU A 24 -4.82 -0.14 13.65
CA LEU A 24 -4.77 1.09 12.84
C LEU A 24 -6.17 1.53 12.39
N ARG A 25 -7.03 0.58 11.99
CA ARG A 25 -8.41 0.90 11.62
C ARG A 25 -9.23 1.40 12.80
N GLY A 26 -8.95 0.91 14.00
CA GLY A 26 -9.53 1.41 15.26
C GLY A 26 -9.14 2.86 15.56
N LEU A 27 -7.92 3.25 15.19
CA LEU A 27 -7.43 4.64 15.30
C LEU A 27 -7.96 5.57 14.20
N GLY A 28 -8.75 5.05 13.24
CA GLY A 28 -9.35 5.87 12.18
C GLY A 28 -8.66 5.79 10.82
N TYR A 29 -7.53 5.10 10.69
CA TYR A 29 -6.86 4.89 9.40
C TYR A 29 -7.61 3.83 8.59
N LYS A 30 -8.22 4.20 7.48
CA LYS A 30 -9.16 3.34 6.72
C LYS A 30 -8.63 2.90 5.36
N SER A 31 -7.45 3.37 4.94
CA SER A 31 -6.87 3.02 3.65
C SER A 31 -6.58 1.51 3.53
N MET A 32 -6.10 0.89 4.60
CA MET A 32 -5.86 -0.57 4.62
C MET A 32 -7.16 -1.34 4.47
N LYS A 33 -7.20 -2.28 3.53
CA LYS A 33 -8.36 -3.13 3.25
C LYS A 33 -8.07 -4.58 3.61
N ARG A 34 -9.09 -5.30 4.07
CA ARG A 34 -9.02 -6.74 4.31
C ARG A 34 -9.70 -7.44 3.13
N GLY A 35 -8.90 -7.99 2.21
CA GLY A 35 -9.41 -8.70 1.03
C GLY A 35 -9.23 -10.22 1.11
N CYS A 36 -8.47 -10.69 2.10
CA CYS A 36 -8.29 -12.11 2.42
C CYS A 36 -8.00 -12.28 3.91
N ASP A 37 -8.01 -13.54 4.38
CA ASP A 37 -7.61 -13.90 5.74
C ASP A 37 -6.34 -14.77 5.77
N THR A 38 -5.61 -14.82 4.64
CA THR A 38 -4.48 -15.72 4.42
C THR A 38 -3.15 -15.01 4.14
N GLY A 39 -3.12 -13.66 4.22
CA GLY A 39 -1.91 -12.88 4.02
C GLY A 39 -1.41 -12.82 2.56
N ASN A 40 -2.29 -13.03 1.56
CA ASN A 40 -1.88 -13.16 0.17
C ASN A 40 -2.25 -11.99 -0.75
N CYS A 41 -3.23 -11.15 -0.36
CA CYS A 41 -3.84 -10.21 -1.32
C CYS A 41 -3.14 -8.84 -1.43
N GLY A 42 -2.26 -8.46 -0.50
CA GLY A 42 -1.55 -7.19 -0.52
C GLY A 42 -2.39 -5.93 -0.20
N LEU A 43 -3.70 -6.07 0.04
CA LEU A 43 -4.60 -4.92 0.19
C LEU A 43 -4.44 -4.18 1.54
N CYS A 44 -3.82 -4.85 2.50
CA CYS A 44 -3.55 -4.31 3.84
C CYS A 44 -2.14 -3.76 4.01
N THR A 45 -1.40 -3.58 2.92
CA THR A 45 0.00 -3.11 2.98
C THR A 45 0.11 -1.74 3.65
N VAL A 46 1.03 -1.66 4.59
CA VAL A 46 1.53 -0.44 5.23
C VAL A 46 3.06 -0.48 5.21
N TRP A 47 3.73 0.60 5.53
CA TRP A 47 5.18 0.55 5.75
C TRP A 47 5.48 0.51 7.25
N MET A 48 6.41 -0.34 7.60
CA MET A 48 7.07 -0.37 8.90
C MET A 48 8.56 -0.07 8.69
N ASP A 49 9.02 1.07 9.20
CA ASP A 49 10.37 1.60 8.94
C ASP A 49 10.69 1.65 7.43
N GLU A 50 9.72 2.19 6.66
CA GLU A 50 9.78 2.39 5.21
C GLU A 50 9.76 1.10 4.36
N LYS A 51 9.63 -0.07 4.98
CA LYS A 51 9.50 -1.36 4.30
C LYS A 51 8.03 -1.81 4.26
N PRO A 52 7.55 -2.31 3.12
CA PRO A 52 6.16 -2.76 3.00
C PRO A 52 5.95 -4.05 3.81
N VAL A 53 4.89 -4.05 4.61
CA VAL A 53 4.46 -5.21 5.41
C VAL A 53 2.95 -5.38 5.31
N LEU A 54 2.50 -6.63 5.42
CA LEU A 54 1.08 -6.95 5.48
C LEU A 54 0.56 -6.74 6.90
N SER A 55 -0.17 -5.66 7.15
CA SER A 55 -0.67 -5.33 8.49
C SER A 55 -1.63 -6.37 9.08
N CYS A 56 -2.24 -7.22 8.25
CA CYS A 56 -3.06 -8.33 8.71
C CYS A 56 -2.25 -9.51 9.28
N SER A 57 -0.94 -9.55 9.05
CA SER A 57 -0.03 -10.63 9.48
C SER A 57 0.98 -10.16 10.54
N VAL A 58 0.91 -8.90 10.95
CA VAL A 58 1.78 -8.32 11.97
C VAL A 58 0.96 -8.06 13.24
N PRO A 59 1.29 -8.66 14.39
CA PRO A 59 0.72 -8.29 15.67
C PRO A 59 1.00 -6.81 16.00
N ALA A 60 0.00 -6.06 16.46
CA ALA A 60 0.15 -4.63 16.77
C ALA A 60 1.26 -4.35 17.80
N ALA A 61 1.44 -5.25 18.76
CA ALA A 61 2.50 -5.14 19.76
C ALA A 61 3.92 -5.13 19.13
N ARG A 62 4.12 -5.76 17.97
CA ARG A 62 5.42 -5.73 17.27
C ARG A 62 5.69 -4.38 16.58
N ALA A 63 4.70 -3.54 16.42
CA ALA A 63 4.87 -2.20 15.87
C ALA A 63 5.38 -1.19 16.93
N ALA A 64 5.49 -1.60 18.18
CA ALA A 64 6.00 -0.73 19.24
C ALA A 64 7.47 -0.30 18.94
N GLY A 65 7.69 1.00 18.92
CA GLY A 65 9.01 1.58 18.62
C GLY A 65 9.32 1.71 17.12
N HIS A 66 8.46 1.21 16.24
CA HIS A 66 8.61 1.32 14.79
C HIS A 66 7.77 2.47 14.22
N LYS A 67 8.25 3.05 13.12
CA LYS A 67 7.51 4.05 12.35
C LYS A 67 6.54 3.34 11.41
N ILE A 68 5.24 3.53 11.62
CA ILE A 68 4.21 3.00 10.72
C ILE A 68 3.75 4.13 9.79
N THR A 69 3.77 3.85 8.49
CA THR A 69 3.26 4.77 7.46
C THR A 69 2.12 4.10 6.71
N THR A 70 0.99 4.76 6.67
CA THR A 70 -0.19 4.34 5.89
C THR A 70 -0.35 5.26 4.67
N LEU A 71 -1.26 4.92 3.75
CA LEU A 71 -1.51 5.73 2.55
C LEU A 71 -1.89 7.18 2.90
N GLU A 72 -2.56 7.38 4.03
CA GLU A 72 -2.90 8.72 4.52
C GLU A 72 -1.66 9.60 4.75
N GLY A 73 -0.47 8.98 4.95
CA GLY A 73 0.81 9.63 5.17
C GLY A 73 1.59 10.00 3.93
N VAL A 74 1.23 9.46 2.79
CA VAL A 74 1.96 9.59 1.54
C VAL A 74 1.06 10.06 0.40
N GLN A 75 0.02 10.84 0.71
CA GLN A 75 -1.00 11.25 -0.26
C GLN A 75 -0.43 12.04 -1.45
N GLU A 76 0.57 12.89 -1.23
CA GLU A 76 1.18 13.67 -2.30
C GLU A 76 1.91 12.77 -3.30
N GLU A 77 2.70 11.81 -2.81
CA GLU A 77 3.39 10.83 -3.65
C GLU A 77 2.40 9.85 -4.32
N ALA A 78 1.35 9.48 -3.59
CA ALA A 78 0.30 8.58 -4.06
C ALA A 78 -0.52 9.19 -5.20
N ALA A 79 -0.75 10.52 -5.18
CA ALA A 79 -1.51 11.22 -6.20
C ALA A 79 -0.87 11.07 -7.58
N GLU A 80 0.47 11.19 -7.67
CA GLU A 80 1.19 11.04 -8.93
C GLU A 80 0.87 9.68 -9.61
N PHE A 81 1.04 8.57 -8.89
CA PHE A 81 0.75 7.25 -9.46
C PHE A 81 -0.75 7.00 -9.69
N SER A 82 -1.61 7.58 -8.85
CA SER A 82 -3.06 7.47 -9.02
C SER A 82 -3.54 8.08 -10.35
N ASP A 83 -2.92 9.16 -10.80
CA ASP A 83 -3.23 9.77 -12.09
C ASP A 83 -2.89 8.82 -13.26
N TYR A 84 -1.78 8.08 -13.17
CA TYR A 84 -1.46 7.05 -14.18
C TYR A 84 -2.49 5.92 -14.18
N LEU A 85 -2.94 5.45 -13.00
CA LEU A 85 -4.00 4.43 -12.90
C LEU A 85 -5.31 4.90 -13.53
N ALA A 86 -5.71 6.14 -13.26
CA ALA A 86 -6.93 6.74 -13.79
C ALA A 86 -6.86 6.88 -15.32
N ASN A 87 -5.74 7.38 -15.85
CA ASN A 87 -5.54 7.59 -17.28
C ASN A 87 -5.55 6.28 -18.08
N GLU A 88 -5.16 5.17 -17.48
CA GLU A 88 -5.20 3.83 -18.10
C GLU A 88 -6.51 3.07 -17.83
N GLY A 89 -7.49 3.69 -17.19
CA GLY A 89 -8.73 3.02 -16.80
C GLY A 89 -8.50 1.84 -15.86
N ALA A 90 -7.42 1.88 -15.10
CA ALA A 90 -6.96 0.80 -14.24
C ALA A 90 -7.55 0.85 -12.82
N ASP A 91 -8.37 1.84 -12.53
CA ASP A 91 -9.09 1.99 -11.25
C ASP A 91 -10.60 1.79 -11.49
N GLN A 92 -11.13 0.65 -11.06
CA GLN A 92 -12.56 0.32 -11.18
C GLN A 92 -13.26 0.48 -9.83
N CYS A 93 -13.25 -0.56 -8.98
CA CYS A 93 -13.86 -0.45 -7.66
C CYS A 93 -12.97 0.26 -6.61
N GLY A 94 -11.68 0.46 -6.89
CA GLY A 94 -10.72 1.13 -6.02
C GLY A 94 -10.30 0.36 -4.76
N TYR A 95 -10.84 -0.82 -4.53
CA TYR A 95 -10.60 -1.54 -3.28
C TYR A 95 -9.15 -2.03 -3.11
N CYS A 96 -8.48 -2.40 -4.20
CA CYS A 96 -7.08 -2.82 -4.20
C CYS A 96 -6.10 -1.65 -4.28
N SER A 97 -6.53 -0.47 -4.74
CA SER A 97 -5.65 0.66 -5.08
C SER A 97 -4.78 1.12 -3.90
N PRO A 98 -5.28 1.22 -2.64
CA PRO A 98 -4.43 1.63 -1.53
C PRO A 98 -3.22 0.72 -1.29
N GLY A 99 -3.43 -0.59 -1.30
CA GLY A 99 -2.33 -1.56 -1.12
C GLY A 99 -1.38 -1.58 -2.30
N LEU A 100 -1.90 -1.48 -3.52
CA LEU A 100 -1.10 -1.39 -4.74
C LEU A 100 -0.20 -0.15 -4.71
N ILE A 101 -0.75 1.03 -4.42
CA ILE A 101 0.00 2.29 -4.36
C ILE A 101 1.12 2.20 -3.31
N MET A 102 0.83 1.70 -2.11
CA MET A 102 1.86 1.53 -1.07
C MET A 102 3.03 0.66 -1.53
N ASN A 103 2.76 -0.43 -2.26
CA ASN A 103 3.81 -1.29 -2.78
C ASN A 103 4.55 -0.66 -3.98
N VAL A 104 3.87 0.07 -4.85
CA VAL A 104 4.52 0.78 -5.99
C VAL A 104 5.48 1.86 -5.49
N LEU A 105 5.06 2.64 -4.49
CA LEU A 105 5.93 3.66 -3.90
C LEU A 105 7.11 3.03 -3.15
N ALA A 106 6.94 1.88 -2.51
CA ALA A 106 8.04 1.13 -1.91
C ALA A 106 9.00 0.59 -2.98
N LEU A 107 8.48 0.01 -4.05
CA LEU A 107 9.27 -0.46 -5.20
C LEU A 107 10.13 0.67 -5.79
N LYS A 108 9.54 1.86 -6.01
CA LYS A 108 10.28 3.03 -6.54
C LYS A 108 11.48 3.42 -5.67
N ARG A 109 11.38 3.23 -4.36
CA ARG A 109 12.47 3.53 -3.40
C ARG A 109 13.50 2.42 -3.35
N GLU A 110 13.08 1.16 -3.42
CA GLU A 110 13.96 -0.01 -3.35
C GLU A 110 14.71 -0.25 -4.67
N ILE A 111 14.02 -0.07 -5.81
CA ILE A 111 14.56 -0.29 -7.15
C ILE A 111 14.25 0.94 -8.01
N PRO A 112 15.17 1.93 -8.11
CA PRO A 112 14.90 3.18 -8.81
C PRO A 112 14.59 3.05 -10.31
N ASN A 113 15.15 2.03 -10.97
CA ASN A 113 14.94 1.74 -12.40
C ASN A 113 14.58 0.26 -12.57
N PRO A 114 13.37 -0.18 -12.17
CA PRO A 114 12.99 -1.57 -12.27
C PRO A 114 12.68 -1.94 -13.72
N THR A 115 12.95 -3.18 -14.10
CA THR A 115 12.41 -3.76 -15.34
C THR A 115 10.94 -4.13 -15.17
N MET A 116 10.21 -4.30 -16.27
CA MET A 116 8.81 -4.73 -16.20
C MET A 116 8.63 -6.09 -15.50
N GLU A 117 9.61 -6.99 -15.66
CA GLU A 117 9.61 -8.29 -14.98
C GLU A 117 9.74 -8.12 -13.47
N GLN A 118 10.67 -7.28 -13.00
CA GLN A 118 10.84 -6.97 -11.58
C GLN A 118 9.59 -6.30 -10.98
N ILE A 119 8.93 -5.42 -11.74
CA ILE A 119 7.67 -4.80 -11.33
C ILE A 119 6.59 -5.88 -11.13
N LYS A 120 6.41 -6.78 -12.10
CA LYS A 120 5.43 -7.87 -12.02
C LYS A 120 5.72 -8.82 -10.87
N GLU A 121 6.98 -9.17 -10.65
CA GLU A 121 7.40 -10.02 -9.54
C GLU A 121 7.11 -9.35 -8.19
N TYR A 122 7.54 -8.11 -8.01
CA TYR A 122 7.34 -7.36 -6.76
C TYR A 122 5.85 -7.20 -6.41
N LEU A 123 5.01 -6.98 -7.42
CA LEU A 123 3.58 -6.76 -7.24
C LEU A 123 2.73 -8.04 -7.36
N SER A 124 3.35 -9.20 -7.48
CA SER A 124 2.63 -10.49 -7.61
C SER A 124 1.68 -10.79 -6.46
N GLY A 125 1.97 -10.25 -5.27
CA GLY A 125 1.11 -10.32 -4.08
C GLY A 125 -0.01 -9.27 -4.01
N ASN A 126 -0.15 -8.38 -5.00
CA ASN A 126 -1.22 -7.38 -5.05
C ASN A 126 -2.38 -7.86 -5.92
N LEU A 127 -3.44 -8.39 -5.29
CA LEU A 127 -4.55 -9.00 -6.01
C LEU A 127 -5.63 -7.98 -6.36
N CYS A 128 -6.07 -8.03 -7.62
CA CYS A 128 -7.22 -7.29 -8.12
C CYS A 128 -8.21 -8.26 -8.76
N ARG A 129 -9.50 -8.11 -8.47
CA ARG A 129 -10.56 -8.96 -9.07
C ARG A 129 -11.28 -8.28 -10.23
N CYS A 130 -11.06 -7.00 -10.44
CA CYS A 130 -11.85 -6.19 -11.38
C CYS A 130 -11.14 -5.95 -12.72
N THR A 131 -9.86 -5.57 -12.69
CA THR A 131 -9.17 -4.93 -13.83
C THR A 131 -8.55 -5.90 -14.83
N GLY A 132 -8.32 -7.14 -14.43
CA GLY A 132 -7.54 -8.11 -15.26
C GLY A 132 -6.06 -7.71 -15.41
N TYR A 133 -5.57 -6.74 -14.63
CA TYR A 133 -4.19 -6.28 -14.49
C TYR A 133 -3.61 -5.52 -15.69
N GLN A 134 -4.08 -5.69 -16.90
CA GLN A 134 -3.48 -5.08 -18.10
C GLN A 134 -3.40 -3.54 -18.03
N GLY A 135 -4.48 -2.89 -17.58
CA GLY A 135 -4.46 -1.45 -17.35
C GLY A 135 -3.46 -1.03 -16.26
N GLN A 136 -3.34 -1.83 -15.19
CA GLN A 136 -2.37 -1.59 -14.14
C GLN A 136 -0.92 -1.71 -14.67
N TYR A 137 -0.63 -2.71 -15.51
CA TYR A 137 0.70 -2.87 -16.11
C TYR A 137 1.04 -1.71 -17.06
N ARG A 138 0.09 -1.23 -17.87
CA ARG A 138 0.31 -0.04 -18.71
C ARG A 138 0.58 1.22 -17.85
N ALA A 139 -0.18 1.40 -16.77
CA ALA A 139 0.06 2.51 -15.84
C ALA A 139 1.44 2.44 -15.19
N LEU A 140 1.86 1.24 -14.76
CA LEU A 140 3.18 0.98 -14.18
C LEU A 140 4.31 1.21 -15.19
N ALA A 141 4.16 0.70 -16.41
CA ALA A 141 5.13 0.91 -17.49
C ALA A 141 5.37 2.41 -17.73
N LYS A 142 4.30 3.19 -17.84
CA LYS A 142 4.37 4.65 -18.01
C LYS A 142 4.96 5.36 -16.81
N TYR A 143 4.58 4.95 -15.59
CA TYR A 143 5.06 5.56 -14.35
C TYR A 143 6.56 5.37 -14.14
N PHE A 144 7.08 4.18 -14.48
CA PHE A 144 8.50 3.86 -14.36
C PHE A 144 9.30 4.16 -15.64
N GLY A 145 8.63 4.52 -16.75
CA GLY A 145 9.29 4.80 -18.03
C GLY A 145 9.93 3.57 -18.67
N VAL A 146 9.29 2.40 -18.52
CA VAL A 146 9.76 1.12 -19.07
C VAL A 146 8.84 0.61 -20.17
N GLU A 147 9.37 -0.22 -21.08
CA GLU A 147 8.57 -0.89 -22.10
C GLU A 147 7.78 -2.06 -21.49
N GLU A 148 6.57 -2.34 -22.05
CA GLU A 148 5.69 -3.42 -21.58
C GLU A 148 6.24 -4.83 -21.84
#